data_e93493365f325eb0f626a9ed7d8e7cb8
#
_entry.id   e93493365f325eb0f626a9ed7d8e7cb8
#
_cell.length_a   1.000
_cell.length_b   1.000
_cell.length_c   1.000
_cell.angle_alpha   90.00
_cell.angle_beta   90.00
_cell.angle_gamma   90.00
#
_symmetry.space_group_name_H-M   'P 1'
#
loop_
_entity.id
_entity.type
_entity.pdbx_description
1 polymer ?
#
loop_
_entity_poly.entity_id
_entity_poly.type
_entity_poly.pdbx_seq_one_letter_code
_entity_poly.pdbx_strand_id
1 'polypeptide(L)'
;FFASNYFDQMYEAAVKLIKKGKAYVSDLSADEIREYRGTLTEPGKEDPAGSRSVEENLALFEDMKNGKFADGEKVLRARIDMTSSNINMRDPVIYRVAHMTHHRTGDKWCIYPMYDFAHPLEDAIEGITHSICTLEFEDHRPLYDWVVRECEFENPPRQIEFAKLYLTNVVTGKRYIKKLVEDGIVDGWDDPRLVSIAAPVSYTHLRAH
;
A
#
# COMPACT_ATOMS: atom_id res chain seq x y z
N PHE A 1 -4.18 13.47 11.07
CA PHE A 1 -3.35 13.64 9.88
C PHE A 1 -3.98 12.95 8.67
N PHE A 2 -3.52 13.30 7.45
CA PHE A 2 -4.03 12.72 6.20
C PHE A 2 -2.85 12.53 5.25
N ALA A 3 -2.73 11.40 4.60
CA ALA A 3 -1.68 11.08 3.62
C ALA A 3 -1.50 12.19 2.56
N SER A 4 -2.62 12.82 2.15
CA SER A 4 -2.59 13.93 1.19
C SER A 4 -1.88 15.20 1.67
N ASN A 5 -1.59 15.35 2.97
CA ASN A 5 -0.77 16.43 3.49
C ASN A 5 0.71 16.26 3.12
N TYR A 6 1.11 15.03 2.78
CA TYR A 6 2.51 14.64 2.55
C TYR A 6 2.79 14.27 1.09
N PHE A 7 1.84 14.48 0.16
CA PHE A 7 2.04 14.13 -1.25
C PHE A 7 3.26 14.80 -1.89
N ASP A 8 3.56 16.05 -1.54
CA ASP A 8 4.76 16.74 -2.01
C ASP A 8 6.04 16.03 -1.49
N GLN A 9 6.08 15.65 -0.20
CA GLN A 9 7.22 14.94 0.39
C GLN A 9 7.36 13.51 -0.14
N MET A 10 6.24 12.82 -0.39
CA MET A 10 6.24 11.49 -1.01
C MET A 10 6.76 11.55 -2.45
N TYR A 11 6.42 12.60 -3.20
CA TYR A 11 6.96 12.82 -4.53
C TYR A 11 8.48 13.04 -4.50
N GLU A 12 8.98 13.86 -3.59
CA GLU A 12 10.42 14.09 -3.41
C GLU A 12 11.15 12.79 -2.99
N ALA A 13 10.54 11.96 -2.15
CA ALA A 13 11.07 10.64 -1.80
C ALA A 13 11.18 9.72 -3.03
N ALA A 14 10.17 9.72 -3.90
CA ALA A 14 10.22 8.97 -5.15
C ALA A 14 11.31 9.48 -6.10
N VAL A 15 11.46 10.81 -6.24
CA VAL A 15 12.56 11.43 -7.00
C VAL A 15 13.93 11.03 -6.43
N LYS A 16 14.07 10.98 -5.10
CA LYS A 16 15.30 10.50 -4.44
C LYS A 16 15.61 9.06 -4.81
N LEU A 17 14.61 8.17 -4.81
CA LEU A 17 14.80 6.77 -5.23
C LEU A 17 15.24 6.66 -6.69
N ILE A 18 14.66 7.46 -7.60
CA ILE A 18 15.07 7.48 -9.01
C ILE A 18 16.53 7.93 -9.12
N LYS A 19 16.94 9.02 -8.45
CA LYS A 19 18.31 9.52 -8.43
C LYS A 19 19.32 8.49 -7.91
N LYS A 20 18.92 7.64 -6.98
CA LYS A 20 19.72 6.52 -6.46
C LYS A 20 19.72 5.29 -7.38
N GLY A 21 18.99 5.32 -8.50
CA GLY A 21 18.79 4.15 -9.36
C GLY A 21 17.94 3.05 -8.74
N LYS A 22 17.15 3.38 -7.69
CA LYS A 22 16.31 2.47 -6.92
C LYS A 22 14.84 2.51 -7.35
N ALA A 23 14.49 3.31 -8.36
CA ALA A 23 13.18 3.31 -8.98
C ALA A 23 13.30 3.65 -10.47
N TYR A 24 12.36 3.18 -11.26
CA TYR A 24 12.28 3.42 -12.71
C TYR A 24 10.84 3.47 -13.19
N VAL A 25 10.58 4.21 -14.27
CA VAL A 25 9.28 4.28 -14.91
C VAL A 25 9.11 3.09 -15.85
N SER A 26 8.03 2.34 -15.67
CA SER A 26 7.66 1.18 -16.49
C SER A 26 6.51 1.54 -17.43
N ASP A 27 6.54 0.94 -18.63
CA ASP A 27 5.52 1.07 -19.66
C ASP A 27 4.55 -0.12 -19.64
N LEU A 28 4.81 -1.12 -18.80
CA LEU A 28 4.01 -2.32 -18.72
C LEU A 28 2.63 -2.03 -18.12
N SER A 29 1.61 -2.56 -18.73
CA SER A 29 0.25 -2.58 -18.18
C SER A 29 0.17 -3.42 -16.90
N ALA A 30 -0.92 -3.29 -16.16
CA ALA A 30 -1.13 -4.05 -14.92
C ALA A 30 -1.10 -5.58 -15.14
N ASP A 31 -1.58 -6.05 -16.28
CA ASP A 31 -1.59 -7.49 -16.62
C ASP A 31 -0.19 -7.98 -17.00
N GLU A 32 0.55 -7.20 -17.79
CA GLU A 32 1.96 -7.48 -18.10
C GLU A 32 2.83 -7.47 -16.84
N ILE A 33 2.67 -6.50 -15.95
CA ILE A 33 3.38 -6.49 -14.65
C ILE A 33 3.09 -7.76 -13.85
N ARG A 34 1.83 -8.24 -13.85
CA ARG A 34 1.46 -9.49 -13.18
C ARG A 34 2.16 -10.69 -13.82
N GLU A 35 2.23 -10.74 -15.15
CA GLU A 35 2.95 -11.80 -15.87
C GLU A 35 4.46 -11.74 -15.58
N TYR A 36 5.08 -10.56 -15.72
CA TYR A 36 6.50 -10.37 -15.49
C TYR A 36 6.92 -10.66 -14.04
N ARG A 37 6.04 -10.40 -13.09
CA ARG A 37 6.29 -10.69 -11.67
C ARG A 37 6.43 -12.18 -11.37
N GLY A 38 5.87 -13.05 -12.21
CA GLY A 38 5.91 -14.50 -12.03
C GLY A 38 4.98 -14.99 -10.93
N THR A 39 5.27 -16.19 -10.42
CA THR A 39 4.46 -16.88 -9.40
C THR A 39 5.28 -17.16 -8.14
N LEU A 40 4.68 -17.81 -7.14
CA LEU A 40 5.41 -18.23 -5.92
C LEU A 40 6.52 -19.25 -6.23
N THR A 41 6.37 -20.02 -7.29
CA THR A 41 7.31 -21.09 -7.70
C THR A 41 8.20 -20.71 -8.88
N GLU A 42 7.86 -19.61 -9.58
CA GLU A 42 8.61 -19.12 -10.73
C GLU A 42 9.12 -17.72 -10.46
N PRO A 43 10.41 -17.42 -10.73
CA PRO A 43 10.95 -16.09 -10.57
C PRO A 43 10.30 -15.11 -11.55
N GLY A 44 10.39 -13.81 -11.25
CA GLY A 44 9.98 -12.77 -12.18
C GLY A 44 10.98 -12.58 -13.32
N LYS A 45 10.54 -11.84 -14.33
CA LYS A 45 11.34 -11.42 -15.49
C LYS A 45 11.68 -9.93 -15.35
N GLU A 46 12.87 -9.55 -15.80
CA GLU A 46 13.26 -8.14 -15.85
C GLU A 46 12.34 -7.31 -16.74
N ASP A 47 11.95 -6.14 -16.26
CA ASP A 47 11.19 -5.17 -17.04
C ASP A 47 12.11 -4.54 -18.10
N PRO A 48 11.72 -4.51 -19.39
CA PRO A 48 12.51 -3.87 -20.44
C PRO A 48 12.89 -2.41 -20.14
N ALA A 49 12.00 -1.67 -19.45
CA ALA A 49 12.23 -0.30 -19.02
C ALA A 49 13.26 -0.17 -17.89
N GLY A 50 13.63 -1.28 -17.24
CA GLY A 50 14.65 -1.29 -16.19
C GLY A 50 16.05 -0.82 -16.64
N SER A 51 16.34 -0.81 -17.94
CA SER A 51 17.63 -0.35 -18.49
C SER A 51 17.72 1.16 -18.72
N ARG A 52 16.64 1.92 -18.51
CA ARG A 52 16.61 3.39 -18.69
C ARG A 52 17.56 4.09 -17.74
N SER A 53 18.15 5.18 -18.22
CA SER A 53 19.01 6.04 -17.40
C SER A 53 18.22 6.75 -16.28
N VAL A 54 18.95 7.29 -15.32
CA VAL A 54 18.36 8.09 -14.23
C VAL A 54 17.68 9.34 -14.80
N GLU A 55 18.31 9.99 -15.76
CA GLU A 55 17.81 11.22 -16.39
C GLU A 55 16.53 10.97 -17.16
N GLU A 56 16.44 9.89 -17.92
CA GLU A 56 15.21 9.49 -18.62
C GLU A 56 14.08 9.19 -17.64
N ASN A 57 14.36 8.46 -16.57
CA ASN A 57 13.36 8.15 -15.55
C ASN A 57 12.87 9.39 -14.80
N LEU A 58 13.74 10.36 -14.51
CA LEU A 58 13.34 11.63 -13.90
C LEU A 58 12.43 12.43 -14.83
N ALA A 59 12.78 12.54 -16.13
CA ALA A 59 11.98 13.24 -17.11
C ALA A 59 10.60 12.59 -17.28
N LEU A 60 10.54 11.25 -17.37
CA LEU A 60 9.29 10.50 -17.48
C LEU A 60 8.42 10.65 -16.22
N PHE A 61 9.01 10.62 -15.04
CA PHE A 61 8.26 10.78 -13.78
C PHE A 61 7.70 12.22 -13.62
N GLU A 62 8.45 13.22 -14.05
CA GLU A 62 7.95 14.60 -14.14
C GLU A 62 6.81 14.71 -15.17
N ASP A 63 6.93 14.06 -16.32
CA ASP A 63 5.88 14.01 -17.34
C ASP A 63 4.62 13.28 -16.83
N MET A 64 4.76 12.23 -16.01
CA MET A 64 3.63 11.59 -15.31
C MET A 64 2.93 12.59 -14.39
N LYS A 65 3.68 13.35 -13.57
CA LYS A 65 3.12 14.40 -12.68
C LYS A 65 2.40 15.49 -13.46
N ASN A 66 2.91 15.85 -14.63
CA ASN A 66 2.35 16.89 -15.50
C ASN A 66 1.17 16.41 -16.36
N GLY A 67 0.70 15.17 -16.16
CA GLY A 67 -0.50 14.64 -16.82
C GLY A 67 -0.32 14.32 -18.31
N LYS A 68 0.91 14.04 -18.76
CA LYS A 68 1.17 13.72 -20.17
C LYS A 68 0.78 12.29 -20.57
N PHE A 69 0.45 11.43 -19.60
CA PHE A 69 0.14 10.03 -19.83
C PHE A 69 -1.27 9.70 -19.35
N ALA A 70 -1.94 8.78 -20.04
CA ALA A 70 -3.25 8.28 -19.64
C ALA A 70 -3.18 7.36 -18.40
N ASP A 71 -4.32 7.13 -17.79
CA ASP A 71 -4.44 6.20 -16.66
C ASP A 71 -3.96 4.81 -17.03
N GLY A 72 -3.04 4.28 -16.23
CA GLY A 72 -2.46 2.96 -16.43
C GLY A 72 -1.39 2.86 -17.54
N GLU A 73 -1.08 3.95 -18.24
CA GLU A 73 -0.06 3.97 -19.30
C GLU A 73 1.36 3.89 -18.78
N LYS A 74 1.60 4.52 -17.62
CA LYS A 74 2.91 4.54 -16.94
C LYS A 74 2.72 4.31 -15.46
N VAL A 75 3.70 3.63 -14.88
CA VAL A 75 3.83 3.45 -13.43
C VAL A 75 5.28 3.64 -13.00
N LEU A 76 5.51 4.08 -11.77
CA LEU A 76 6.84 4.05 -11.17
C LEU A 76 6.98 2.76 -10.37
N ARG A 77 8.03 2.00 -10.63
CA ARG A 77 8.36 0.76 -9.91
C ARG A 77 9.62 0.94 -9.07
N ALA A 78 9.62 0.37 -7.88
CA ALA A 78 10.86 0.20 -7.12
C ALA A 78 11.75 -0.83 -7.82
N ARG A 79 13.08 -0.65 -7.76
CA ARG A 79 14.07 -1.60 -8.26
C ARG A 79 14.65 -2.36 -7.07
N ILE A 80 14.26 -3.60 -6.90
CA ILE A 80 14.65 -4.43 -5.75
C ILE A 80 15.24 -5.77 -6.21
N ASP A 81 14.41 -6.77 -6.49
CA ASP A 81 14.87 -8.11 -6.88
C ASP A 81 13.73 -8.92 -7.51
N MET A 82 13.75 -9.07 -8.83
CA MET A 82 12.75 -9.86 -9.56
C MET A 82 12.82 -11.36 -9.29
N THR A 83 13.87 -11.84 -8.62
CA THR A 83 14.04 -13.26 -8.25
C THR A 83 13.64 -13.57 -6.82
N SER A 84 13.27 -12.56 -6.03
CA SER A 84 12.89 -12.70 -4.62
C SER A 84 11.79 -13.76 -4.44
N SER A 85 11.91 -14.59 -3.40
CA SER A 85 10.84 -15.50 -2.97
C SER A 85 9.59 -14.76 -2.47
N ASN A 86 9.77 -13.54 -1.95
CA ASN A 86 8.68 -12.65 -1.59
C ASN A 86 8.23 -11.83 -2.82
N ILE A 87 7.04 -12.11 -3.32
CA ILE A 87 6.47 -11.44 -4.50
C ILE A 87 6.38 -9.91 -4.30
N ASN A 88 6.16 -9.43 -3.07
CA ASN A 88 6.08 -7.99 -2.78
C ASN A 88 7.43 -7.27 -2.98
N MET A 89 8.54 -8.00 -3.06
CA MET A 89 9.89 -7.48 -3.33
C MET A 89 10.28 -7.52 -4.80
N ARG A 90 9.41 -8.05 -5.68
CA ARG A 90 9.67 -8.15 -7.13
C ARG A 90 9.27 -6.86 -7.84
N ASP A 91 10.08 -5.84 -7.72
CA ASP A 91 9.91 -4.51 -8.32
C ASP A 91 8.45 -4.01 -8.24
N PRO A 92 7.93 -3.77 -7.02
CA PRO A 92 6.54 -3.36 -6.84
C PRO A 92 6.28 -1.97 -7.43
N VAL A 93 5.04 -1.74 -7.87
CA VAL A 93 4.57 -0.41 -8.27
C VAL A 93 4.47 0.47 -7.03
N ILE A 94 5.11 1.64 -7.06
CA ILE A 94 5.10 2.62 -5.98
C ILE A 94 4.33 3.90 -6.31
N TYR A 95 4.15 4.23 -7.60
CA TYR A 95 3.28 5.31 -8.09
C TYR A 95 2.52 4.88 -9.34
N ARG A 96 1.31 5.41 -9.52
CA ARG A 96 0.49 5.22 -10.72
C ARG A 96 -0.07 6.55 -11.22
N VAL A 97 -0.35 6.63 -12.53
CA VAL A 97 -1.15 7.71 -13.11
C VAL A 97 -2.63 7.41 -12.85
N ALA A 98 -3.35 8.41 -12.35
CA ALA A 98 -4.80 8.35 -12.16
C ALA A 98 -5.38 9.78 -12.23
N HIS A 99 -6.12 10.09 -13.28
CA HIS A 99 -6.80 11.38 -13.46
C HIS A 99 -8.14 11.34 -12.71
N MET A 100 -8.10 11.81 -11.47
CA MET A 100 -9.28 11.88 -10.61
C MET A 100 -9.20 13.09 -9.69
N THR A 101 -10.32 13.77 -9.48
CA THR A 101 -10.41 14.85 -8.50
C THR A 101 -10.32 14.26 -7.08
N HIS A 102 -9.27 14.63 -6.36
CA HIS A 102 -9.09 14.18 -4.97
C HIS A 102 -9.83 15.12 -4.02
N HIS A 103 -10.60 14.57 -3.08
CA HIS A 103 -11.50 15.32 -2.18
C HIS A 103 -10.81 16.41 -1.34
N ARG A 104 -9.49 16.36 -1.14
CA ARG A 104 -8.72 17.37 -0.39
C ARG A 104 -7.80 18.23 -1.25
N THR A 105 -7.17 17.64 -2.26
CA THR A 105 -6.17 18.31 -3.09
C THR A 105 -6.72 18.75 -4.45
N GLY A 106 -8.00 18.43 -4.74
CA GLY A 106 -8.61 18.74 -6.03
C GLY A 106 -7.87 18.07 -7.17
N ASP A 107 -7.57 18.84 -8.20
CA ASP A 107 -6.90 18.37 -9.42
C ASP A 107 -5.39 18.66 -9.43
N LYS A 108 -4.80 18.97 -8.25
CA LYS A 108 -3.36 19.25 -8.13
C LYS A 108 -2.49 18.06 -8.59
N TRP A 109 -2.97 16.83 -8.38
CA TRP A 109 -2.23 15.61 -8.65
C TRP A 109 -2.96 14.72 -9.63
N CYS A 110 -2.24 14.15 -10.58
CA CYS A 110 -2.69 13.07 -11.46
C CYS A 110 -1.82 11.81 -11.34
N ILE A 111 -0.91 11.79 -10.36
CA ILE A 111 -0.18 10.61 -9.95
C ILE A 111 -0.37 10.40 -8.45
N TYR A 112 -0.49 9.15 -8.04
CA TYR A 112 -0.74 8.81 -6.64
C TYR A 112 0.18 7.68 -6.18
N PRO A 113 0.74 7.79 -4.95
CA PRO A 113 1.54 6.73 -4.38
C PRO A 113 0.68 5.51 -4.08
N MET A 114 1.27 4.33 -4.22
CA MET A 114 0.65 3.09 -3.77
C MET A 114 0.78 2.96 -2.26
N TYR A 115 -0.12 2.17 -1.65
CA TYR A 115 -0.18 1.99 -0.20
C TYR A 115 1.17 1.60 0.41
N ASP A 116 1.85 0.61 -0.17
CA ASP A 116 3.12 0.10 0.34
C ASP A 116 4.28 1.12 0.27
N PHE A 117 4.12 2.20 -0.47
CA PHE A 117 5.05 3.32 -0.51
C PHE A 117 4.60 4.48 0.39
N ALA A 118 3.31 4.82 0.37
CA ALA A 118 2.77 5.93 1.14
C ALA A 118 2.84 5.68 2.65
N HIS A 119 2.43 4.50 3.10
CA HIS A 119 2.33 4.15 4.52
C HIS A 119 3.66 4.28 5.28
N PRO A 120 4.79 3.65 4.83
CA PRO A 120 6.07 3.82 5.52
C PRO A 120 6.57 5.26 5.54
N LEU A 121 6.31 6.04 4.49
CA LEU A 121 6.71 7.44 4.42
C LEU A 121 5.88 8.30 5.37
N GLU A 122 4.56 8.10 5.42
CA GLU A 122 3.65 8.81 6.32
C GLU A 122 4.04 8.56 7.77
N ASP A 123 4.23 7.30 8.16
CA ASP A 123 4.67 6.91 9.49
C ASP A 123 6.02 7.58 9.87
N ALA A 124 7.00 7.56 8.96
CA ALA A 124 8.31 8.14 9.20
C ALA A 124 8.25 9.68 9.34
N ILE A 125 7.46 10.36 8.49
CA ILE A 125 7.27 11.82 8.53
C ILE A 125 6.55 12.24 9.82
N GLU A 126 5.58 11.45 10.26
CA GLU A 126 4.82 11.72 11.49
C GLU A 126 5.55 11.32 12.78
N GLY A 127 6.73 10.72 12.67
CA GLY A 127 7.52 10.30 13.83
C GLY A 127 6.91 9.11 14.58
N ILE A 128 6.16 8.25 13.89
CA ILE A 128 5.64 7.00 14.43
C ILE A 128 6.82 6.09 14.76
N THR A 129 6.83 5.51 15.94
CA THR A 129 7.88 4.58 16.37
C THR A 129 7.53 3.13 16.06
N HIS A 130 6.24 2.77 16.21
CA HIS A 130 5.72 1.42 16.00
C HIS A 130 4.50 1.49 15.10
N SER A 131 4.66 1.02 13.86
CA SER A 131 3.59 0.88 12.87
C SER A 131 2.88 -0.44 13.09
N ILE A 132 1.65 -0.40 13.60
CA ILE A 132 0.90 -1.60 13.99
C ILE A 132 -0.04 -1.99 12.85
N CYS A 133 0.18 -3.18 12.28
CA CYS A 133 -0.59 -3.72 11.17
C CYS A 133 -1.28 -5.04 11.55
N THR A 134 -2.26 -5.45 10.75
CA THR A 134 -2.80 -6.80 10.82
C THR A 134 -1.84 -7.81 10.20
N LEU A 135 -1.96 -9.09 10.56
CA LEU A 135 -1.05 -10.16 10.13
C LEU A 135 -0.97 -10.32 8.60
N GLU A 136 -1.96 -9.87 7.86
CA GLU A 136 -1.97 -9.88 6.40
C GLU A 136 -0.82 -9.07 5.78
N PHE A 137 -0.20 -8.16 6.54
CA PHE A 137 0.91 -7.32 6.10
C PHE A 137 2.30 -7.85 6.49
N GLU A 138 2.40 -9.05 7.08
CA GLU A 138 3.69 -9.63 7.46
C GLU A 138 4.64 -9.76 6.25
N ASP A 139 4.13 -10.23 5.11
CA ASP A 139 4.90 -10.35 3.87
C ASP A 139 5.25 -8.99 3.22
N HIS A 140 4.57 -7.91 3.61
CA HIS A 140 4.85 -6.54 3.17
C HIS A 140 5.93 -5.84 4.01
N ARG A 141 6.22 -6.32 5.23
CA ARG A 141 7.22 -5.71 6.12
C ARG A 141 8.61 -5.54 5.48
N PRO A 142 9.15 -6.50 4.72
CA PRO A 142 10.43 -6.28 4.02
C PRO A 142 10.41 -5.09 3.05
N LEU A 143 9.27 -4.85 2.39
CA LEU A 143 9.10 -3.68 1.52
C LEU A 143 9.00 -2.39 2.33
N TYR A 144 8.26 -2.39 3.45
CA TYR A 144 8.20 -1.28 4.40
C TYR A 144 9.60 -0.86 4.86
N ASP A 145 10.39 -1.83 5.34
CA ASP A 145 11.76 -1.61 5.82
C ASP A 145 12.68 -1.12 4.69
N TRP A 146 12.49 -1.61 3.46
CA TRP A 146 13.22 -1.17 2.28
C TRP A 146 12.93 0.31 1.97
N VAL A 147 11.65 0.71 1.98
CA VAL A 147 11.25 2.10 1.68
C VAL A 147 11.85 3.07 2.68
N VAL A 148 11.69 2.84 3.99
CA VAL A 148 12.22 3.78 5.00
C VAL A 148 13.74 3.86 4.97
N ARG A 149 14.44 2.75 4.70
CA ARG A 149 15.89 2.70 4.56
C ARG A 149 16.38 3.45 3.32
N GLU A 150 15.81 3.16 2.15
CA GLU A 150 16.26 3.77 0.89
C GLU A 150 15.88 5.25 0.78
N CYS A 151 14.81 5.67 1.43
CA CYS A 151 14.46 7.09 1.57
C CYS A 151 15.29 7.80 2.67
N GLU A 152 16.11 7.05 3.44
CA GLU A 152 17.08 7.59 4.40
C GLU A 152 16.44 8.41 5.52
N PHE A 153 15.41 7.87 6.17
CA PHE A 153 14.87 8.45 7.38
C PHE A 153 15.80 8.16 8.58
N GLU A 154 16.11 9.19 9.38
CA GLU A 154 17.00 9.09 10.55
C GLU A 154 16.44 8.18 11.63
N ASN A 155 15.13 8.26 11.86
CA ASN A 155 14.43 7.49 12.88
C ASN A 155 13.32 6.66 12.23
N PRO A 156 13.69 5.54 11.53
CA PRO A 156 12.70 4.74 10.83
C PRO A 156 11.74 4.08 11.81
N PRO A 157 10.42 4.10 11.52
CA PRO A 157 9.44 3.37 12.30
C PRO A 157 9.66 1.86 12.15
N ARG A 158 9.19 1.09 13.13
CA ARG A 158 9.21 -0.37 13.10
C ARG A 158 7.82 -0.90 12.83
N GLN A 159 7.61 -1.62 11.72
CA GLN A 159 6.38 -2.34 11.50
C GLN A 159 6.31 -3.60 12.35
N ILE A 160 5.17 -3.79 13.01
CA ILE A 160 4.84 -4.99 13.78
C ILE A 160 3.40 -5.43 13.45
N GLU A 161 3.18 -6.73 13.41
CA GLU A 161 1.88 -7.29 13.10
C GLU A 161 1.27 -7.94 14.35
N PHE A 162 -0.05 -7.84 14.46
CA PHE A 162 -0.81 -8.54 15.50
C PHE A 162 -1.71 -9.62 14.90
N ALA A 163 -1.89 -10.69 15.68
CA ALA A 163 -2.71 -11.81 15.26
C ALA A 163 -4.19 -11.44 15.16
N LYS A 164 -4.88 -11.99 14.18
CA LYS A 164 -6.33 -11.91 14.07
C LYS A 164 -6.99 -12.74 15.19
N LEU A 165 -7.95 -12.12 15.86
CA LEU A 165 -8.80 -12.86 16.81
C LEU A 165 -9.76 -13.75 16.02
N TYR A 166 -9.61 -15.07 16.18
CA TYR A 166 -10.51 -16.06 15.61
C TYR A 166 -11.55 -16.46 16.66
N LEU A 167 -12.82 -16.38 16.29
CA LEU A 167 -13.94 -16.83 17.09
C LEU A 167 -14.56 -18.07 16.41
N THR A 168 -14.77 -19.13 17.17
CA THR A 168 -15.41 -20.35 16.67
C THR A 168 -16.90 -20.10 16.38
N ASN A 169 -17.42 -20.70 15.32
CA ASN A 169 -18.81 -20.63 14.89
C ASN A 169 -19.35 -19.21 14.66
N VAL A 170 -18.48 -18.28 14.25
CA VAL A 170 -18.86 -16.88 14.03
C VAL A 170 -18.38 -16.38 12.67
N VAL A 171 -19.27 -15.68 11.97
CA VAL A 171 -18.95 -15.01 10.71
C VAL A 171 -18.56 -13.56 10.99
N THR A 172 -17.30 -13.19 10.67
CA THR A 172 -16.76 -11.83 10.88
C THR A 172 -16.64 -11.01 9.59
N GLY A 173 -16.95 -11.61 8.43
CA GLY A 173 -16.81 -10.93 7.13
C GLY A 173 -17.87 -9.85 6.91
N LYS A 174 -17.44 -8.60 6.68
CA LYS A 174 -18.33 -7.44 6.48
C LYS A 174 -19.47 -7.68 5.47
N ARG A 175 -19.18 -8.36 4.34
CA ARG A 175 -20.21 -8.62 3.32
C ARG A 175 -21.35 -9.52 3.81
N TYR A 176 -21.06 -10.47 4.70
CA TYR A 176 -22.05 -11.34 5.29
C TYR A 176 -22.87 -10.60 6.34
N ILE A 177 -22.21 -9.80 7.20
CA ILE A 177 -22.85 -8.95 8.19
C ILE A 177 -23.76 -7.93 7.49
N LYS A 178 -23.29 -7.28 6.43
CA LYS A 178 -24.07 -6.36 5.61
C LYS A 178 -25.37 -7.01 5.12
N LYS A 179 -25.27 -8.25 4.62
CA LYS A 179 -26.44 -9.00 4.15
C LYS A 179 -27.44 -9.27 5.30
N LEU A 180 -26.96 -9.62 6.50
CA LEU A 180 -27.83 -9.81 7.66
C LEU A 180 -28.62 -8.55 8.04
N VAL A 181 -27.97 -7.38 7.93
CA VAL A 181 -28.60 -6.07 8.14
C VAL A 181 -29.61 -5.76 7.04
N GLU A 182 -29.23 -5.96 5.77
CA GLU A 182 -30.10 -5.68 4.61
C GLU A 182 -31.33 -6.61 4.57
N ASP A 183 -31.17 -7.86 4.98
CA ASP A 183 -32.27 -8.85 5.04
C ASP A 183 -33.15 -8.66 6.32
N GLY A 184 -32.84 -7.69 7.18
CA GLY A 184 -33.56 -7.41 8.41
C GLY A 184 -33.47 -8.50 9.47
N ILE A 185 -32.46 -9.38 9.40
CA ILE A 185 -32.22 -10.45 10.38
C ILE A 185 -31.67 -9.87 11.69
N VAL A 186 -30.94 -8.78 11.59
CA VAL A 186 -30.42 -7.98 12.71
C VAL A 186 -30.89 -6.53 12.54
N ASP A 187 -30.99 -5.80 13.65
CA ASP A 187 -31.58 -4.46 13.66
C ASP A 187 -30.63 -3.39 13.09
N GLY A 188 -29.33 -3.65 13.07
CA GLY A 188 -28.33 -2.73 12.56
C GLY A 188 -26.91 -3.27 12.78
N TRP A 189 -25.90 -2.43 12.47
CA TRP A 189 -24.50 -2.77 12.65
C TRP A 189 -24.04 -2.82 14.13
N ASP A 190 -24.82 -2.26 15.02
CA ASP A 190 -24.64 -2.24 16.47
C ASP A 190 -25.46 -3.31 17.20
N ASP A 191 -26.15 -4.18 16.46
CA ASP A 191 -26.91 -5.29 17.02
C ASP A 191 -26.00 -6.17 17.90
N PRO A 192 -26.37 -6.45 19.17
CA PRO A 192 -25.55 -7.23 20.10
C PRO A 192 -25.33 -8.68 19.67
N ARG A 193 -26.10 -9.19 18.71
CA ARG A 193 -25.88 -10.51 18.10
C ARG A 193 -24.72 -10.53 17.11
N LEU A 194 -24.27 -9.37 16.64
CA LEU A 194 -23.12 -9.25 15.74
C LEU A 194 -21.81 -9.26 16.51
N VAL A 195 -20.76 -9.78 15.86
CA VAL A 195 -19.42 -9.80 16.42
C VAL A 195 -18.79 -8.43 16.24
N SER A 196 -19.09 -7.54 17.15
CA SER A 196 -18.45 -6.24 17.31
C SER A 196 -17.50 -6.25 18.51
N ILE A 197 -16.61 -5.26 18.62
CA ILE A 197 -15.75 -5.11 19.81
C ILE A 197 -16.61 -4.93 21.09
N ALA A 198 -17.79 -4.34 20.99
CA ALA A 198 -18.69 -4.14 22.10
C ALA A 198 -19.28 -5.47 22.65
N ALA A 199 -19.49 -6.46 21.80
CA ALA A 199 -20.06 -7.75 22.21
C ALA A 199 -19.16 -8.54 23.19
N PRO A 200 -17.84 -8.78 22.93
CA PRO A 200 -16.94 -9.40 23.92
C PRO A 200 -16.86 -8.64 25.23
N VAL A 201 -16.90 -7.31 25.20
CA VAL A 201 -16.88 -6.48 26.42
C VAL A 201 -18.16 -6.70 27.23
N SER A 202 -19.33 -6.75 26.59
CA SER A 202 -20.59 -7.03 27.25
C SER A 202 -20.61 -8.43 27.90
N TYR A 203 -20.06 -9.45 27.22
CA TYR A 203 -19.95 -10.80 27.77
C TYR A 203 -19.02 -10.91 28.96
N THR A 204 -17.91 -10.18 28.98
CA THR A 204 -16.98 -10.15 30.13
C THR A 204 -17.60 -9.46 31.32
N HIS A 205 -18.42 -8.43 31.15
CA HIS A 205 -19.16 -7.79 32.23
C HIS A 205 -20.28 -8.65 32.81
N LEU A 206 -20.96 -9.45 31.96
CA LEU A 206 -22.01 -10.38 32.42
C LEU A 206 -21.44 -11.59 33.19
N ARG A 207 -20.20 -11.97 32.99
CA ARG A 207 -19.54 -13.06 33.76
C ARG A 207 -18.98 -12.63 35.10
N ALA A 208 -18.87 -11.34 35.35
CA ALA A 208 -18.39 -10.80 36.63
C ALA A 208 -19.49 -10.73 37.71
N HIS A 209 -20.70 -11.18 37.39
CA HIS A 209 -21.84 -11.33 38.29
C HIS A 209 -22.31 -12.79 38.34
#